data_1106150a8bd56dc5f2fe429a0195fffc
#
_entry.id   1106150a8bd56dc5f2fe429a0195fffc
#
_cell.length_a   1.000
_cell.length_b   1.000
_cell.length_c   1.000
_cell.angle_alpha   90.00
_cell.angle_beta   90.00
_cell.angle_gamma   90.00
#
_symmetry.space_group_name_H-M   'P 1'
#
loop_
_entity.id
_entity.type
_entity.pdbx_description
1 polymer ?
#
loop_
_entity_poly.entity_id
_entity_poly.type
_entity_poly.pdbx_seq_one_letter_code
_entity_poly.pdbx_strand_id
1 'polypeptide(L)'
;MCEYTVGYVDDDITSYNDYAKRLKRRGIELIFPDDRETKEQIFEWVQEKNIKCFIIDYKLNKVFDFSGTELALYLNSRIPDLPCLILTNYPKDAIDGNLVIQNMIENRDIMATSDPEKFEEFLSKVKQSVKVFEKRIENHKQEYKQLLDKKSGNTLSSSEEERFLDLYKLLRAYGEVDDLPAQLLESETSLKMDKLLQSVNNLIEKVEER
;
A
#
# COMPACT_ATOMS: atom_id res chain seq x y z
N MET A 1 -9.61 14.45 -18.93
CA MET A 1 -9.00 13.21 -18.40
C MET A 1 -8.80 13.43 -16.91
N CYS A 2 -9.17 12.47 -16.06
CA CYS A 2 -8.89 12.59 -14.62
C CYS A 2 -7.40 12.40 -14.40
N GLU A 3 -6.82 13.20 -13.49
CA GLU A 3 -5.38 13.18 -13.16
C GLU A 3 -5.10 12.17 -12.03
N TYR A 4 -6.11 11.92 -11.18
CA TYR A 4 -5.96 11.09 -9.99
C TYR A 4 -7.02 9.99 -9.97
N THR A 5 -6.61 8.74 -9.71
CA THR A 5 -7.50 7.61 -9.45
C THR A 5 -7.49 7.32 -7.96
N VAL A 6 -8.68 7.35 -7.34
CA VAL A 6 -8.89 7.17 -5.90
C VAL A 6 -9.90 6.05 -5.68
N GLY A 7 -9.54 5.08 -4.84
CA GLY A 7 -10.46 4.02 -4.44
C GLY A 7 -11.50 4.55 -3.44
N TYR A 8 -12.69 3.99 -3.47
CA TYR A 8 -13.77 4.31 -2.52
C TYR A 8 -14.49 3.05 -2.09
N VAL A 9 -14.66 2.86 -0.80
CA VAL A 9 -15.47 1.77 -0.22
C VAL A 9 -16.48 2.32 0.76
N ASP A 10 -17.73 1.91 0.58
CA ASP A 10 -18.89 2.27 1.39
C ASP A 10 -19.87 1.09 1.39
N ASP A 11 -20.70 0.96 2.40
CA ASP A 11 -21.81 0.00 2.44
C ASP A 11 -23.10 0.55 1.76
N ASP A 12 -23.06 1.81 1.31
CA ASP A 12 -24.14 2.50 0.60
C ASP A 12 -23.66 2.98 -0.78
N ILE A 13 -23.88 2.14 -1.79
CA ILE A 13 -23.52 2.43 -3.18
C ILE A 13 -24.26 3.65 -3.77
N THR A 14 -25.40 4.06 -3.17
CA THR A 14 -26.17 5.20 -3.70
C THR A 14 -25.37 6.50 -3.59
N SER A 15 -24.62 6.67 -2.51
CA SER A 15 -23.74 7.81 -2.29
C SER A 15 -22.58 7.87 -3.27
N TYR A 16 -22.07 6.72 -3.73
CA TYR A 16 -20.94 6.64 -4.66
C TYR A 16 -21.18 7.43 -5.95
N ASN A 17 -22.32 7.26 -6.59
CA ASN A 17 -22.61 7.88 -7.88
C ASN A 17 -22.57 9.43 -7.84
N ASP A 18 -23.03 10.01 -6.75
CA ASP A 18 -23.04 11.46 -6.57
C ASP A 18 -21.64 11.99 -6.24
N TYR A 19 -20.91 11.27 -5.39
CA TYR A 19 -19.53 11.60 -5.05
C TYR A 19 -18.61 11.46 -6.27
N ALA A 20 -18.73 10.38 -7.03
CA ALA A 20 -17.96 10.16 -8.25
C ALA A 20 -18.16 11.28 -9.27
N LYS A 21 -19.41 11.71 -9.53
CA LYS A 21 -19.69 12.84 -10.44
C LYS A 21 -19.07 14.15 -9.94
N ARG A 22 -19.12 14.38 -8.62
CA ARG A 22 -18.59 15.60 -8.00
C ARG A 22 -17.08 15.66 -8.09
N LEU A 23 -16.38 14.57 -7.74
CA LEU A 23 -14.92 14.48 -7.77
C LEU A 23 -14.37 14.48 -9.19
N LYS A 24 -15.08 13.83 -10.15
CA LYS A 24 -14.69 13.81 -11.55
C LYS A 24 -14.57 15.21 -12.16
N ARG A 25 -15.49 16.13 -11.80
CA ARG A 25 -15.43 17.54 -12.21
C ARG A 25 -14.20 18.28 -11.67
N ARG A 26 -13.51 17.71 -10.69
CA ARG A 26 -12.30 18.25 -10.03
C ARG A 26 -11.03 17.47 -10.38
N GLY A 27 -11.12 16.59 -11.40
CA GLY A 27 -9.98 15.82 -11.91
C GLY A 27 -9.66 14.55 -11.12
N ILE A 28 -10.53 14.12 -10.21
CA ILE A 28 -10.38 12.88 -9.44
C ILE A 28 -11.38 11.86 -9.98
N GLU A 29 -10.89 10.71 -10.41
CA GLU A 29 -11.69 9.55 -10.74
C GLU A 29 -11.85 8.69 -9.47
N LEU A 30 -13.08 8.66 -8.97
CA LEU A 30 -13.44 7.80 -7.85
C LEU A 30 -13.88 6.45 -8.42
N ILE A 31 -13.28 5.35 -7.97
CA ILE A 31 -13.63 4.00 -8.40
C ILE A 31 -14.02 3.14 -7.20
N PHE A 32 -14.98 2.25 -7.43
CA PHE A 32 -15.58 1.39 -6.40
C PHE A 32 -15.25 -0.09 -6.68
N PRO A 33 -14.98 -0.92 -5.67
CA PRO A 33 -14.67 -2.34 -5.85
C PRO A 33 -15.96 -3.16 -5.98
N ASP A 34 -16.56 -3.16 -7.17
CA ASP A 34 -17.73 -3.99 -7.44
C ASP A 34 -17.43 -5.47 -7.14
N ASP A 35 -18.36 -6.17 -6.48
CA ASP A 35 -18.29 -7.60 -6.17
C ASP A 35 -17.08 -8.05 -5.32
N ARG A 36 -16.51 -7.16 -4.51
CA ARG A 36 -15.43 -7.48 -3.56
C ARG A 36 -15.98 -7.46 -2.14
N GLU A 37 -15.90 -8.60 -1.45
CA GLU A 37 -16.48 -8.80 -0.12
C GLU A 37 -15.43 -8.95 0.99
N THR A 38 -14.19 -9.34 0.64
CA THR A 38 -13.12 -9.57 1.63
C THR A 38 -12.00 -8.54 1.54
N LYS A 39 -11.24 -8.36 2.61
CA LYS A 39 -10.06 -7.48 2.64
C LYS A 39 -9.01 -7.88 1.60
N GLU A 40 -8.85 -9.18 1.38
CA GLU A 40 -7.94 -9.76 0.38
C GLU A 40 -8.34 -9.36 -1.04
N GLN A 41 -9.62 -9.51 -1.38
CA GLN A 41 -10.14 -9.12 -2.69
C GLN A 41 -10.02 -7.61 -2.94
N ILE A 42 -10.27 -6.80 -1.89
CA ILE A 42 -10.08 -5.35 -1.98
C ILE A 42 -8.60 -5.01 -2.17
N PHE A 43 -7.69 -5.69 -1.48
CA PHE A 43 -6.25 -5.50 -1.65
C PHE A 43 -5.80 -5.83 -3.07
N GLU A 44 -6.21 -6.98 -3.63
CA GLU A 44 -5.92 -7.36 -5.02
C GLU A 44 -6.45 -6.30 -5.99
N TRP A 45 -7.66 -5.83 -5.78
CA TRP A 45 -8.26 -4.78 -6.58
C TRP A 45 -7.50 -3.44 -6.49
N VAL A 46 -7.00 -3.08 -5.31
CA VAL A 46 -6.14 -1.88 -5.13
C VAL A 46 -4.89 -1.98 -5.99
N GLN A 47 -4.26 -3.15 -6.06
CA GLN A 47 -3.10 -3.40 -6.93
C GLN A 47 -3.48 -3.41 -8.42
N GLU A 48 -4.53 -4.13 -8.82
CA GLU A 48 -5.02 -4.20 -10.20
C GLU A 48 -5.35 -2.81 -10.78
N LYS A 49 -5.99 -1.96 -9.99
CA LYS A 49 -6.38 -0.60 -10.40
C LYS A 49 -5.30 0.44 -10.14
N ASN A 50 -4.16 0.06 -9.58
CA ASN A 50 -3.05 0.96 -9.25
C ASN A 50 -3.51 2.17 -8.41
N ILE A 51 -4.30 1.91 -7.37
CA ILE A 51 -4.88 2.93 -6.50
C ILE A 51 -3.79 3.54 -5.62
N LYS A 52 -3.71 4.86 -5.60
CA LYS A 52 -2.68 5.60 -4.86
C LYS A 52 -3.22 6.38 -3.66
N CYS A 53 -4.52 6.34 -3.46
CA CYS A 53 -5.21 6.88 -2.27
C CYS A 53 -6.56 6.17 -2.13
N PHE A 54 -6.99 5.93 -0.91
CA PHE A 54 -8.23 5.24 -0.64
C PHE A 54 -9.11 6.05 0.33
N ILE A 55 -10.37 6.22 -0.02
CA ILE A 55 -11.40 6.83 0.82
C ILE A 55 -12.33 5.71 1.29
N ILE A 56 -12.48 5.54 2.60
CA ILE A 56 -13.15 4.40 3.21
C ILE A 56 -14.23 4.91 4.18
N ASP A 57 -15.46 4.47 4.02
CA ASP A 57 -16.45 4.71 5.07
C ASP A 57 -16.10 3.92 6.33
N TYR A 58 -16.29 4.53 7.49
CA TYR A 58 -16.02 3.89 8.77
C TYR A 58 -16.93 2.69 9.03
N LYS A 59 -18.23 2.84 8.76
CA LYS A 59 -19.25 1.81 9.03
C LYS A 59 -19.52 0.98 7.77
N LEU A 60 -18.80 -0.09 7.60
CA LEU A 60 -18.98 -1.03 6.49
C LEU A 60 -19.85 -2.26 6.85
N ASN A 61 -20.34 -2.34 8.08
CA ASN A 61 -20.89 -3.57 8.69
C ASN A 61 -22.23 -4.07 8.11
N LYS A 62 -22.84 -3.36 7.17
CA LYS A 62 -24.07 -3.85 6.48
C LYS A 62 -23.75 -4.83 5.35
N VAL A 63 -22.56 -4.71 4.77
CA VAL A 63 -22.10 -5.49 3.62
C VAL A 63 -20.86 -6.31 3.93
N PHE A 64 -19.97 -5.77 4.78
CA PHE A 64 -18.69 -6.36 5.10
C PHE A 64 -18.66 -6.84 6.57
N ASP A 65 -17.80 -7.81 6.88
CA ASP A 65 -17.56 -8.32 8.24
C ASP A 65 -16.49 -7.52 9.00
N PHE A 66 -16.06 -6.37 8.47
CA PHE A 66 -15.04 -5.51 9.03
C PHE A 66 -15.44 -4.03 8.96
N SER A 67 -14.80 -3.21 9.80
CA SER A 67 -14.91 -1.75 9.76
C SER A 67 -13.94 -1.11 8.77
N GLY A 68 -14.18 0.15 8.40
CA GLY A 68 -13.27 0.88 7.53
C GLY A 68 -11.88 1.08 8.13
N THR A 69 -11.76 1.22 9.45
CA THR A 69 -10.46 1.33 10.14
C THR A 69 -9.69 0.02 10.12
N GLU A 70 -10.36 -1.13 10.25
CA GLU A 70 -9.73 -2.44 10.09
C GLU A 70 -9.27 -2.69 8.66
N LEU A 71 -10.03 -2.25 7.66
CA LEU A 71 -9.62 -2.30 6.26
C LEU A 71 -8.38 -1.43 6.01
N ALA A 72 -8.38 -0.19 6.51
CA ALA A 72 -7.23 0.72 6.38
C ALA A 72 -5.97 0.12 7.01
N LEU A 73 -6.08 -0.46 8.21
CA LEU A 73 -4.98 -1.15 8.88
C LEU A 73 -4.47 -2.33 8.04
N TYR A 74 -5.38 -3.17 7.53
CA TYR A 74 -5.03 -4.31 6.70
C TYR A 74 -4.29 -3.86 5.42
N LEU A 75 -4.81 -2.86 4.71
CA LEU A 75 -4.17 -2.33 3.51
C LEU A 75 -2.78 -1.75 3.81
N ASN A 76 -2.63 -0.97 4.90
CA ASN A 76 -1.33 -0.40 5.28
C ASN A 76 -0.32 -1.45 5.75
N SER A 77 -0.78 -2.60 6.25
CA SER A 77 0.10 -3.73 6.57
C SER A 77 0.66 -4.42 5.32
N ARG A 78 -0.02 -4.30 4.18
CA ARG A 78 0.34 -4.92 2.89
C ARG A 78 0.98 -3.93 1.92
N ILE A 79 0.46 -2.71 1.88
CA ILE A 79 0.96 -1.59 1.08
C ILE A 79 1.33 -0.47 2.05
N PRO A 80 2.56 -0.44 2.57
CA PRO A 80 2.98 0.58 3.52
C PRO A 80 2.76 1.99 2.99
N ASP A 81 2.30 2.88 3.87
CA ASP A 81 2.05 4.30 3.56
C ASP A 81 0.96 4.60 2.51
N LEU A 82 0.19 3.60 2.06
CA LEU A 82 -0.98 3.88 1.21
C LEU A 82 -1.92 4.85 1.94
N PRO A 83 -2.20 6.03 1.40
CA PRO A 83 -3.08 6.97 2.05
C PRO A 83 -4.52 6.44 2.12
N CYS A 84 -5.02 6.20 3.34
CA CYS A 84 -6.39 5.79 3.61
C CYS A 84 -7.09 6.88 4.41
N LEU A 85 -8.08 7.54 3.81
CA LEU A 85 -8.92 8.55 4.47
C LEU A 85 -10.22 7.91 4.93
N ILE A 86 -10.50 7.99 6.22
CA ILE A 86 -11.72 7.43 6.82
C ILE A 86 -12.80 8.49 6.85
N LEU A 87 -13.94 8.22 6.19
CA LEU A 87 -15.13 9.06 6.30
C LEU A 87 -16.03 8.57 7.43
N THR A 88 -16.46 9.48 8.31
CA THR A 88 -17.37 9.11 9.40
C THR A 88 -18.15 10.29 9.94
N ASN A 89 -19.39 10.05 10.37
CA ASN A 89 -20.16 10.96 11.19
C ASN A 89 -19.89 10.72 12.69
N TYR A 90 -19.04 9.73 13.01
CA TYR A 90 -18.69 9.32 14.37
C TYR A 90 -17.16 9.35 14.58
N PRO A 91 -16.52 10.53 14.50
CA PRO A 91 -15.06 10.62 14.56
C PRO A 91 -14.47 10.10 15.87
N LYS A 92 -15.19 10.22 16.98
CA LYS A 92 -14.73 9.68 18.28
C LYS A 92 -14.60 8.17 18.25
N ASP A 93 -15.61 7.47 17.74
CA ASP A 93 -15.62 5.99 17.66
C ASP A 93 -14.47 5.47 16.78
N ALA A 94 -14.17 6.19 15.68
CA ALA A 94 -13.08 5.83 14.78
C ALA A 94 -11.69 6.07 15.43
N ILE A 95 -11.56 7.08 16.30
CA ILE A 95 -10.33 7.39 17.03
C ILE A 95 -10.13 6.39 18.19
N ASP A 96 -11.18 6.08 18.93
CA ASP A 96 -11.11 5.23 20.13
C ASP A 96 -10.64 3.81 19.81
N GLY A 97 -10.81 3.34 18.55
CA GLY A 97 -10.26 2.08 18.07
C GLY A 97 -8.74 2.04 17.96
N ASN A 98 -8.05 3.19 17.98
CA ASN A 98 -6.60 3.34 17.85
C ASN A 98 -5.95 2.65 16.62
N LEU A 99 -6.75 2.42 15.56
CA LEU A 99 -6.28 1.74 14.34
C LEU A 99 -5.76 2.71 13.29
N VAL A 100 -6.20 3.97 13.33
CA VAL A 100 -5.79 5.03 12.39
C VAL A 100 -5.50 6.33 13.13
N ILE A 101 -4.64 7.16 12.56
CA ILE A 101 -4.30 8.46 13.15
C ILE A 101 -5.38 9.49 12.84
N GLN A 102 -5.61 10.42 13.78
CA GLN A 102 -6.70 11.39 13.71
C GLN A 102 -6.73 12.23 12.42
N ASN A 103 -5.58 12.57 11.85
CA ASN A 103 -5.51 13.37 10.63
C ASN A 103 -5.96 12.62 9.36
N MET A 104 -6.20 11.32 9.47
CA MET A 104 -6.78 10.48 8.39
C MET A 104 -8.30 10.37 8.50
N ILE A 105 -8.92 10.95 9.53
CA ILE A 105 -10.36 10.89 9.77
C ILE A 105 -10.99 12.21 9.32
N GLU A 106 -12.00 12.08 8.45
CA GLU A 106 -12.79 13.21 7.93
C GLU A 106 -14.27 13.02 8.23
N ASN A 107 -14.98 14.14 8.41
CA ASN A 107 -16.43 14.07 8.51
C ASN A 107 -17.03 13.66 7.15
N ARG A 108 -17.91 12.66 7.14
CA ARG A 108 -18.58 12.17 5.93
C ARG A 108 -19.34 13.27 5.18
N ASP A 109 -19.89 14.26 5.90
CA ASP A 109 -20.61 15.38 5.32
C ASP A 109 -19.74 16.20 4.35
N ILE A 110 -18.40 16.09 4.40
CA ILE A 110 -17.49 16.78 3.48
C ILE A 110 -17.79 16.42 2.02
N MET A 111 -18.21 15.18 1.77
CA MET A 111 -18.53 14.70 0.42
C MET A 111 -19.78 15.35 -0.17
N ALA A 112 -20.71 15.81 0.68
CA ALA A 112 -21.96 16.46 0.30
C ALA A 112 -22.02 17.96 0.66
N THR A 113 -20.95 18.51 1.28
CA THR A 113 -20.97 19.89 1.77
C THR A 113 -21.24 20.90 0.65
N SER A 114 -22.02 21.93 0.96
CA SER A 114 -22.21 23.11 0.10
C SER A 114 -21.15 24.17 0.31
N ASP A 115 -20.29 24.03 1.32
CA ASP A 115 -19.18 24.92 1.62
C ASP A 115 -18.00 24.66 0.65
N PRO A 116 -17.72 25.60 -0.30
CA PRO A 116 -16.68 25.38 -1.30
C PRO A 116 -15.28 25.31 -0.70
N GLU A 117 -14.98 26.08 0.34
CA GLU A 117 -13.66 26.16 0.95
C GLU A 117 -13.30 24.82 1.60
N LYS A 118 -14.18 24.30 2.45
CA LYS A 118 -13.98 22.99 3.08
C LYS A 118 -13.83 21.86 2.06
N PHE A 119 -14.63 21.91 0.99
CA PHE A 119 -14.51 20.89 -0.05
C PHE A 119 -13.18 20.98 -0.80
N GLU A 120 -12.70 22.19 -1.13
CA GLU A 120 -11.39 22.37 -1.79
C GLU A 120 -10.23 21.97 -0.85
N GLU A 121 -10.32 22.21 0.46
CA GLU A 121 -9.34 21.71 1.42
C GLU A 121 -9.27 20.19 1.43
N PHE A 122 -10.42 19.53 1.46
CA PHE A 122 -10.49 18.07 1.37
C PHE A 122 -9.89 17.55 0.05
N LEU A 123 -10.26 18.15 -1.09
CA LEU A 123 -9.69 17.78 -2.39
C LEU A 123 -8.18 17.98 -2.44
N SER A 124 -7.69 19.08 -1.86
CA SER A 124 -6.26 19.36 -1.76
C SER A 124 -5.54 18.29 -0.95
N LYS A 125 -6.13 17.87 0.19
CA LYS A 125 -5.60 16.77 1.02
C LYS A 125 -5.53 15.47 0.23
N VAL A 126 -6.59 15.08 -0.49
CA VAL A 126 -6.62 13.87 -1.34
C VAL A 126 -5.53 13.93 -2.41
N LYS A 127 -5.47 15.02 -3.19
CA LYS A 127 -4.49 15.19 -4.26
C LYS A 127 -3.04 15.19 -3.75
N GLN A 128 -2.81 15.86 -2.62
CA GLN A 128 -1.49 15.87 -1.99
C GLN A 128 -1.09 14.49 -1.50
N SER A 129 -2.02 13.73 -0.93
CA SER A 129 -1.77 12.36 -0.47
C SER A 129 -1.32 11.47 -1.63
N VAL A 130 -2.03 11.52 -2.78
CA VAL A 130 -1.62 10.80 -3.99
C VAL A 130 -0.21 11.20 -4.43
N LYS A 131 0.06 12.50 -4.58
CA LYS A 131 1.36 13.01 -5.03
C LYS A 131 2.52 12.59 -4.12
N VAL A 132 2.30 12.65 -2.80
CA VAL A 132 3.33 12.23 -1.83
C VAL A 132 3.61 10.75 -1.95
N PHE A 133 2.56 9.93 -2.06
CA PHE A 133 2.70 8.49 -2.21
C PHE A 133 3.40 8.12 -3.53
N GLU A 134 2.99 8.68 -4.66
CA GLU A 134 3.64 8.49 -5.95
C GLU A 134 5.13 8.89 -5.92
N LYS A 135 5.43 10.02 -5.28
CA LYS A 135 6.82 10.47 -5.14
C LYS A 135 7.68 9.50 -4.31
N ARG A 136 7.11 8.90 -3.27
CA ARG A 136 7.79 7.85 -2.48
C ARG A 136 8.07 6.62 -3.33
N ILE A 137 7.06 6.13 -4.05
CA ILE A 137 7.24 4.99 -4.97
C ILE A 137 8.35 5.28 -5.97
N GLU A 138 8.34 6.45 -6.61
CA GLU A 138 9.35 6.83 -7.60
C GLU A 138 10.76 6.89 -6.98
N ASN A 139 10.90 7.43 -5.78
CA ASN A 139 12.18 7.45 -5.07
C ASN A 139 12.68 6.02 -4.78
N HIS A 140 11.79 5.13 -4.31
CA HIS A 140 12.13 3.72 -4.06
C HIS A 140 12.52 3.00 -5.36
N LYS A 141 11.85 3.26 -6.48
CA LYS A 141 12.20 2.70 -7.80
C LYS A 141 13.59 3.15 -8.25
N GLN A 142 13.90 4.42 -8.07
CA GLN A 142 15.23 4.96 -8.43
C GLN A 142 16.34 4.33 -7.59
N GLU A 143 16.14 4.23 -6.26
CA GLU A 143 17.09 3.59 -5.36
C GLU A 143 17.25 2.10 -5.68
N TYR A 144 16.15 1.38 -5.89
CA TYR A 144 16.14 -0.03 -6.27
C TYR A 144 16.93 -0.27 -7.57
N LYS A 145 16.72 0.57 -8.58
CA LYS A 145 17.45 0.48 -9.85
C LYS A 145 18.96 0.67 -9.67
N GLN A 146 19.36 1.65 -8.86
CA GLN A 146 20.79 1.89 -8.57
C GLN A 146 21.43 0.68 -7.88
N LEU A 147 20.72 0.05 -6.92
CA LEU A 147 21.21 -1.15 -6.24
C LEU A 147 21.21 -2.37 -7.16
N LEU A 148 20.25 -2.50 -8.05
CA LEU A 148 20.19 -3.56 -9.07
C LEU A 148 21.40 -3.48 -10.03
N ASP A 149 21.75 -2.27 -10.48
CA ASP A 149 22.91 -2.03 -11.34
C ASP A 149 24.22 -2.42 -10.62
N LYS A 150 24.36 -2.04 -9.35
CA LYS A 150 25.50 -2.47 -8.52
C LYS A 150 25.54 -3.98 -8.29
N LYS A 151 24.39 -4.62 -8.05
CA LYS A 151 24.28 -6.07 -7.88
C LYS A 151 24.76 -6.82 -9.11
N SER A 152 24.42 -6.33 -10.29
CA SER A 152 24.87 -6.91 -11.56
C SER A 152 26.38 -6.84 -11.74
N GLY A 153 27.06 -5.89 -11.09
CA GLY A 153 28.52 -5.76 -11.04
C GLY A 153 29.20 -6.47 -9.85
N ASN A 154 28.45 -7.22 -9.03
CA ASN A 154 28.94 -7.84 -7.78
C ASN A 154 29.64 -6.85 -6.83
N THR A 155 29.08 -5.64 -6.69
CA THR A 155 29.70 -4.55 -5.90
C THR A 155 28.86 -4.11 -4.69
N LEU A 156 27.78 -4.86 -4.34
CA LEU A 156 26.97 -4.55 -3.18
C LEU A 156 27.69 -4.90 -1.86
N SER A 157 27.60 -4.01 -0.90
CA SER A 157 27.88 -4.31 0.50
C SER A 157 26.73 -5.08 1.15
N SER A 158 26.94 -5.73 2.29
CA SER A 158 25.88 -6.47 3.00
C SER A 158 24.68 -5.57 3.38
N SER A 159 24.92 -4.32 3.75
CA SER A 159 23.84 -3.37 4.06
C SER A 159 23.07 -2.93 2.81
N GLU A 160 23.73 -2.84 1.65
CA GLU A 160 23.07 -2.55 0.38
C GLU A 160 22.28 -3.75 -0.12
N GLU A 161 22.71 -4.98 0.13
CA GLU A 161 21.95 -6.20 -0.17
C GLU A 161 20.67 -6.26 0.65
N GLU A 162 20.72 -5.99 1.94
CA GLU A 162 19.56 -5.93 2.83
C GLU A 162 18.57 -4.85 2.32
N ARG A 163 19.09 -3.65 2.03
CA ARG A 163 18.28 -2.55 1.50
C ARG A 163 17.65 -2.88 0.15
N PHE A 164 18.36 -3.57 -0.74
CA PHE A 164 17.82 -4.05 -2.02
C PHE A 164 16.64 -4.99 -1.82
N LEU A 165 16.73 -5.95 -0.91
CA LEU A 165 15.66 -6.89 -0.59
C LEU A 165 14.44 -6.19 0.02
N ASP A 166 14.65 -5.21 0.88
CA ASP A 166 13.56 -4.44 1.49
C ASP A 166 12.84 -3.59 0.44
N LEU A 167 13.57 -2.93 -0.45
CA LEU A 167 12.99 -2.18 -1.56
C LEU A 167 12.23 -3.09 -2.52
N TYR A 168 12.77 -4.27 -2.82
CA TYR A 168 12.09 -5.25 -3.65
C TYR A 168 10.74 -5.66 -3.04
N LYS A 169 10.71 -6.05 -1.75
CA LYS A 169 9.47 -6.40 -1.06
C LYS A 169 8.44 -5.26 -1.08
N LEU A 170 8.92 -4.03 -0.85
CA LEU A 170 8.10 -2.84 -0.83
C LEU A 170 7.50 -2.54 -2.21
N LEU A 171 8.33 -2.53 -3.26
CA LEU A 171 7.90 -2.26 -4.63
C LEU A 171 6.98 -3.36 -5.16
N ARG A 172 7.20 -4.61 -4.77
CA ARG A 172 6.30 -5.72 -5.06
C ARG A 172 4.93 -5.50 -4.40
N ALA A 173 4.91 -5.07 -3.13
CA ALA A 173 3.67 -4.74 -2.43
C ALA A 173 2.89 -3.61 -3.14
N TYR A 174 3.59 -2.67 -3.76
CA TYR A 174 2.99 -1.61 -4.58
C TYR A 174 2.54 -2.07 -5.97
N GLY A 175 2.90 -3.30 -6.40
CA GLY A 175 2.64 -3.81 -7.75
C GLY A 175 3.54 -3.18 -8.83
N GLU A 176 4.70 -2.66 -8.45
CA GLU A 176 5.62 -1.92 -9.34
C GLU A 176 6.76 -2.80 -9.92
N VAL A 177 6.93 -4.00 -9.38
CA VAL A 177 7.90 -5.00 -9.85
C VAL A 177 7.28 -6.38 -9.83
N ASP A 178 7.66 -7.20 -10.83
CA ASP A 178 7.26 -8.59 -10.92
C ASP A 178 8.03 -9.47 -9.92
N ASP A 179 7.59 -10.72 -9.79
CA ASP A 179 8.28 -11.72 -9.00
C ASP A 179 9.66 -12.01 -9.56
N LEU A 180 10.69 -11.76 -8.76
CA LEU A 180 12.05 -12.18 -9.09
C LEU A 180 12.24 -13.67 -8.77
N PRO A 181 13.01 -14.40 -9.58
CA PRO A 181 13.46 -15.75 -9.22
C PRO A 181 14.13 -15.75 -7.86
N ALA A 182 13.83 -16.78 -7.03
CA ALA A 182 14.36 -16.88 -5.66
C ALA A 182 15.91 -16.73 -5.59
N GLN A 183 16.60 -17.23 -6.61
CA GLN A 183 18.06 -17.13 -6.75
C GLN A 183 18.60 -15.69 -6.83
N LEU A 184 17.80 -14.73 -7.33
CA LEU A 184 18.16 -13.32 -7.37
C LEU A 184 17.84 -12.59 -6.07
N LEU A 185 17.01 -13.20 -5.20
CA LEU A 185 16.67 -12.68 -3.89
C LEU A 185 17.63 -13.14 -2.80
N GLU A 186 18.35 -14.25 -3.04
CA GLU A 186 19.38 -14.72 -2.11
C GLU A 186 20.56 -13.77 -2.12
N SER A 187 21.01 -13.36 -0.92
CA SER A 187 22.22 -12.56 -0.80
C SER A 187 23.45 -13.45 -1.09
N GLU A 188 24.49 -12.89 -1.71
CA GLU A 188 25.78 -13.61 -1.86
C GLU A 188 26.32 -14.10 -0.51
N THR A 189 26.07 -13.35 0.56
CA THR A 189 26.44 -13.71 1.93
C THR A 189 25.70 -14.96 2.39
N SER A 190 24.40 -15.09 2.10
CA SER A 190 23.60 -16.29 2.39
C SER A 190 24.14 -17.51 1.63
N LEU A 191 24.38 -17.34 0.33
CA LEU A 191 24.96 -18.41 -0.50
C LEU A 191 26.37 -18.85 -0.04
N LYS A 192 27.20 -17.90 0.42
CA LYS A 192 28.52 -18.21 0.98
C LYS A 192 28.40 -18.91 2.33
N MET A 193 27.44 -18.51 3.17
CA MET A 193 27.16 -19.14 4.46
C MET A 193 26.68 -20.58 4.28
N ASP A 194 25.76 -20.83 3.34
CA ASP A 194 25.26 -22.18 3.04
C ASP A 194 26.37 -23.09 2.52
N LYS A 195 27.26 -22.58 1.66
CA LYS A 195 28.44 -23.33 1.21
C LYS A 195 29.42 -23.62 2.35
N LEU A 196 29.60 -22.69 3.27
CA LEU A 196 30.43 -22.89 4.48
C LEU A 196 29.82 -23.97 5.39
N LEU A 197 28.50 -23.90 5.64
CA LEU A 197 27.80 -24.89 6.44
C LEU A 197 27.86 -26.29 5.80
N GLN A 198 27.67 -26.40 4.50
CA GLN A 198 27.86 -27.67 3.78
C GLN A 198 29.30 -28.21 3.91
N SER A 199 30.28 -27.33 3.80
CA SER A 199 31.68 -27.73 3.93
C SER A 199 32.04 -28.20 5.36
N VAL A 200 31.47 -27.56 6.37
CA VAL A 200 31.63 -27.94 7.79
C VAL A 200 30.95 -29.28 8.04
N ASN A 201 29.71 -29.48 7.57
CA ASN A 201 29.00 -30.75 7.71
C ASN A 201 29.73 -31.92 7.05
N ASN A 202 30.26 -31.71 5.84
CA ASN A 202 31.08 -32.72 5.15
C ASN A 202 32.39 -33.06 5.88
N LEU A 203 32.95 -32.10 6.64
CA LEU A 203 34.12 -32.34 7.48
C LEU A 203 33.77 -33.13 8.75
N ILE A 204 32.64 -32.82 9.37
CA ILE A 204 32.13 -33.55 10.54
C ILE A 204 31.89 -35.02 10.18
N GLU A 205 31.13 -35.29 9.07
CA GLU A 205 30.90 -36.64 8.60
C GLU A 205 32.20 -37.44 8.35
N LYS A 206 33.21 -36.82 7.75
CA LYS A 206 34.50 -37.46 7.54
C LYS A 206 35.32 -37.72 8.83
N VAL A 207 35.04 -37.00 9.89
CA VAL A 207 35.66 -37.21 11.22
C VAL A 207 34.94 -38.30 12.01
N GLU A 208 33.62 -38.41 11.85
CA GLU A 208 32.80 -39.45 12.49
C GLU A 208 32.96 -40.82 11.87
N GLU A 209 33.37 -40.89 10.59
CA GLU A 209 33.67 -42.14 9.88
C GLU A 209 35.08 -42.73 10.16
N ARG A 210 35.89 -42.06 11.01
CA ARG A 210 37.24 -42.49 11.45
C ARG A 210 37.25 -43.02 12.88
#